data_2c62868714d91612c723ab3b78e59681
#
_entry.id   2c62868714d91612c723ab3b78e59681
#
_cell.length_a   1.000
_cell.length_b   1.000
_cell.length_c   1.000
_cell.angle_alpha   90.00
_cell.angle_beta   90.00
_cell.angle_gamma   90.00
#
_symmetry.space_group_name_H-M   'P 1'
#
loop_
_entity.id
_entity.type
_entity.pdbx_description
1 polymer ?
#
loop_
_entity_poly.entity_id
_entity_poly.type
_entity_poly.pdbx_seq_one_letter_code
_entity_poly.pdbx_strand_id
1 'polypeptide(L)'
;MHGANIPGIRNQALIGLGVFVLAVCLAWQLGGEIAANNLRSLTFAAAGFGAAIAAVAILRNWRTGFYLFLGWMLFEDLFRKFMGNGLALFFGKDILAALIYISFFAEVRRGREKKFRPPFLLFLAMFFLLGFLQVFNQNSPHILYGLLGFKTYFYYIPFMYVGYALIRGDEDLRKFLVFNAVFSALIAGLGIAQAILGNSFLNPAKLAPELQDLGNLEKSSPLTNQLFSLPSSVFVSSGRFAQFLILAFIITLGASGYLLLCNLRGRKVVFLAIGIIGVATLLSGNRGALVFVLFSGLTLGAGFLWGAPWRHRQAHRMIKAIRNSLIFGATGLVLILFLFPKETGSRVEYYTETLLPSGSAYQVENRTWDYPIGNLLSVFNGPNWVLGNGIGTASLGGQYVAKVIGRPILNVGVEEGYGTLIAEMGIVAPFLWILWTAALVYCSWGVVRRLRQTRFFPIALAIFWFAFLLLYPMTYGGIAAYQNYINNAYLWLLVGILFRLPEIHASTPNLLQAAPAKTRARGGFQF
;
A
#
# COMPACT_ATOMS: atom_id res chain seq x y z
N MET A 1 -52.94 18.29 -11.45
CA MET A 1 -51.57 18.85 -11.68
C MET A 1 -50.78 18.72 -10.37
N HIS A 2 -50.03 17.62 -10.24
CA HIS A 2 -49.15 17.40 -9.08
C HIS A 2 -47.76 17.91 -9.42
N GLY A 3 -47.36 19.00 -8.79
CA GLY A 3 -46.01 19.55 -8.91
C GLY A 3 -44.99 18.57 -8.29
N ALA A 4 -44.22 17.91 -9.17
CA ALA A 4 -43.08 17.10 -8.72
C ALA A 4 -42.01 18.02 -8.12
N ASN A 5 -41.95 18.06 -6.80
CA ASN A 5 -40.82 18.63 -6.08
C ASN A 5 -39.58 17.77 -6.37
N ILE A 6 -38.67 18.26 -7.21
CA ILE A 6 -37.40 17.62 -7.53
C ILE A 6 -36.38 18.07 -6.48
N PRO A 7 -36.07 17.24 -5.44
CA PRO A 7 -35.13 17.63 -4.37
C PRO A 7 -33.69 17.78 -4.82
N GLY A 8 -33.37 17.36 -6.04
CA GLY A 8 -31.99 17.35 -6.56
C GLY A 8 -31.46 18.70 -7.03
N ILE A 9 -32.31 19.59 -7.54
CA ILE A 9 -31.87 20.86 -8.13
C ILE A 9 -31.46 21.87 -7.05
N ARG A 10 -32.19 21.91 -5.93
CA ARG A 10 -31.89 22.83 -4.80
C ARG A 10 -30.56 22.51 -4.13
N ASN A 11 -30.23 21.22 -3.96
CA ASN A 11 -28.93 20.82 -3.38
C ASN A 11 -27.76 21.06 -4.34
N GLN A 12 -27.97 20.93 -5.65
CA GLN A 12 -26.95 21.24 -6.65
C GLN A 12 -26.66 22.75 -6.73
N ALA A 13 -27.68 23.59 -6.61
CA ALA A 13 -27.53 25.05 -6.58
C ALA A 13 -26.79 25.53 -5.31
N LEU A 14 -27.09 24.95 -4.15
CA LEU A 14 -26.40 25.27 -2.89
C LEU A 14 -24.92 24.84 -2.91
N ILE A 15 -24.64 23.65 -3.46
CA ILE A 15 -23.25 23.18 -3.64
C ILE A 15 -22.52 24.07 -4.66
N GLY A 16 -23.17 24.44 -5.76
CA GLY A 16 -22.62 25.35 -6.77
C GLY A 16 -22.32 26.73 -6.21
N LEU A 17 -23.21 27.28 -5.39
CA LEU A 17 -23.02 28.55 -4.72
C LEU A 17 -21.86 28.49 -3.70
N GLY A 18 -21.78 27.42 -2.92
CA GLY A 18 -20.69 27.22 -1.95
C GLY A 18 -19.33 27.11 -2.65
N VAL A 19 -19.24 26.39 -3.75
CA VAL A 19 -18.01 26.27 -4.57
C VAL A 19 -17.65 27.62 -5.19
N PHE A 20 -18.64 28.38 -5.68
CA PHE A 20 -18.41 29.71 -6.25
C PHE A 20 -17.90 30.70 -5.20
N VAL A 21 -18.52 30.77 -4.02
CA VAL A 21 -18.07 31.63 -2.92
C VAL A 21 -16.65 31.25 -2.49
N LEU A 22 -16.37 29.96 -2.35
CA LEU A 22 -15.03 29.48 -2.01
C LEU A 22 -14.00 29.84 -3.08
N ALA A 23 -14.34 29.74 -4.34
CA ALA A 23 -13.48 30.14 -5.46
C ALA A 23 -13.20 31.65 -5.47
N VAL A 24 -14.21 32.47 -5.18
CA VAL A 24 -14.03 33.96 -5.08
C VAL A 24 -13.17 34.32 -3.89
N CYS A 25 -13.37 33.74 -2.71
CA CYS A 25 -12.53 33.98 -1.54
C CYS A 25 -11.06 33.56 -1.79
N LEU A 26 -10.86 32.39 -2.43
CA LEU A 26 -9.52 31.94 -2.80
C LEU A 26 -8.87 32.85 -3.85
N ALA A 27 -9.62 33.28 -4.87
CA ALA A 27 -9.10 34.20 -5.88
C ALA A 27 -8.70 35.58 -5.28
N TRP A 28 -9.48 36.08 -4.31
CA TRP A 28 -9.17 37.30 -3.57
C TRP A 28 -7.88 37.13 -2.75
N GLN A 29 -7.77 36.05 -1.99
CA GLN A 29 -6.60 35.76 -1.18
C GLN A 29 -5.36 35.52 -2.04
N LEU A 30 -5.49 34.79 -3.15
CA LEU A 30 -4.44 34.58 -4.16
C LEU A 30 -3.94 35.89 -4.76
N GLY A 31 -4.85 36.83 -5.09
CA GLY A 31 -4.51 38.12 -5.63
C GLY A 31 -3.65 38.94 -4.66
N GLY A 32 -3.97 38.93 -3.37
CA GLY A 32 -3.18 39.58 -2.31
C GLY A 32 -1.79 38.97 -2.12
N GLU A 33 -1.68 37.64 -2.13
CA GLU A 33 -0.42 36.92 -1.94
C GLU A 33 0.51 37.02 -3.17
N ILE A 34 -0.05 37.06 -4.39
CA ILE A 34 0.70 37.36 -5.61
C ILE A 34 1.29 38.77 -5.53
N ALA A 35 0.48 39.73 -5.10
CA ALA A 35 0.93 41.12 -4.93
C ALA A 35 2.02 41.24 -3.86
N ALA A 36 1.99 40.39 -2.82
CA ALA A 36 2.98 40.33 -1.74
C ALA A 36 4.22 39.47 -2.08
N ASN A 37 4.29 38.88 -3.28
CA ASN A 37 5.35 37.95 -3.73
C ASN A 37 5.60 36.75 -2.77
N ASN A 38 4.55 36.29 -2.10
CA ASN A 38 4.61 35.24 -1.10
C ASN A 38 4.30 33.85 -1.73
N LEU A 39 5.31 33.25 -2.36
CA LEU A 39 5.22 31.93 -3.04
C LEU A 39 4.70 30.82 -2.12
N ARG A 40 4.94 30.91 -0.81
CA ARG A 40 4.52 29.88 0.15
C ARG A 40 3.01 29.87 0.35
N SER A 41 2.40 31.03 0.53
CA SER A 41 0.94 31.16 0.65
C SER A 41 0.25 30.78 -0.64
N LEU A 42 0.84 31.10 -1.79
CA LEU A 42 0.32 30.70 -3.10
C LEU A 42 0.26 29.17 -3.27
N THR A 43 1.31 28.46 -2.84
CA THR A 43 1.33 26.99 -2.89
C THR A 43 0.30 26.35 -1.97
N PHE A 44 0.09 26.91 -0.75
CA PHE A 44 -0.96 26.42 0.15
C PHE A 44 -2.37 26.69 -0.40
N ALA A 45 -2.59 27.84 -1.02
CA ALA A 45 -3.87 28.16 -1.64
C ALA A 45 -4.16 27.24 -2.84
N ALA A 46 -3.17 26.98 -3.70
CA ALA A 46 -3.30 26.05 -4.81
C ALA A 46 -3.56 24.61 -4.32
N ALA A 47 -2.89 24.16 -3.26
CA ALA A 47 -3.14 22.86 -2.64
C ALA A 47 -4.54 22.77 -2.03
N GLY A 48 -5.01 23.84 -1.36
CA GLY A 48 -6.37 23.93 -0.82
C GLY A 48 -7.44 23.86 -1.91
N PHE A 49 -7.22 24.57 -3.02
CA PHE A 49 -8.11 24.50 -4.19
C PHE A 49 -8.15 23.12 -4.83
N GLY A 50 -6.99 22.48 -5.01
CA GLY A 50 -6.90 21.09 -5.49
C GLY A 50 -7.63 20.12 -4.57
N ALA A 51 -7.50 20.28 -3.25
CA ALA A 51 -8.20 19.48 -2.25
C ALA A 51 -9.73 19.69 -2.32
N ALA A 52 -10.20 20.93 -2.53
CA ALA A 52 -11.62 21.22 -2.70
C ALA A 52 -12.20 20.58 -3.97
N ILE A 53 -11.47 20.64 -5.10
CA ILE A 53 -11.86 19.97 -6.34
C ILE A 53 -11.94 18.46 -6.12
N ALA A 54 -10.94 17.85 -5.46
CA ALA A 54 -10.93 16.44 -5.14
C ALA A 54 -12.11 16.06 -4.25
N ALA A 55 -12.45 16.85 -3.23
CA ALA A 55 -13.60 16.64 -2.36
C ALA A 55 -14.92 16.65 -3.15
N VAL A 56 -15.12 17.64 -4.04
CA VAL A 56 -16.30 17.70 -4.90
C VAL A 56 -16.37 16.51 -5.85
N ALA A 57 -15.25 16.10 -6.44
CA ALA A 57 -15.19 14.93 -7.31
C ALA A 57 -15.56 13.65 -6.55
N ILE A 58 -15.06 13.46 -5.33
CA ILE A 58 -15.38 12.33 -4.44
C ILE A 58 -16.87 12.29 -4.11
N LEU A 59 -17.44 13.43 -3.71
CA LEU A 59 -18.85 13.52 -3.31
C LEU A 59 -19.81 13.28 -4.49
N ARG A 60 -19.41 13.64 -5.73
CA ARG A 60 -20.18 13.37 -6.94
C ARG A 60 -20.09 11.92 -7.38
N ASN A 61 -18.91 11.33 -7.32
CA ASN A 61 -18.65 9.96 -7.74
C ASN A 61 -17.49 9.38 -6.90
N TRP A 62 -17.82 8.66 -5.85
CA TRP A 62 -16.85 8.08 -4.95
C TRP A 62 -15.82 7.16 -5.65
N ARG A 63 -16.20 6.48 -6.76
CA ARG A 63 -15.26 5.61 -7.49
C ARG A 63 -14.17 6.40 -8.19
N THR A 64 -14.54 7.47 -8.89
CA THR A 64 -13.54 8.38 -9.51
C THR A 64 -12.70 9.06 -8.42
N GLY A 65 -13.36 9.53 -7.36
CA GLY A 65 -12.68 10.10 -6.20
C GLY A 65 -11.72 9.14 -5.51
N PHE A 66 -12.03 7.86 -5.50
CA PHE A 66 -11.15 6.84 -4.94
C PHE A 66 -9.82 6.71 -5.70
N TYR A 67 -9.80 6.79 -7.02
CA TYR A 67 -8.55 6.80 -7.79
C TYR A 67 -7.74 8.08 -7.55
N LEU A 68 -8.40 9.23 -7.38
CA LEU A 68 -7.73 10.48 -6.97
C LEU A 68 -7.10 10.34 -5.58
N PHE A 69 -7.84 9.75 -4.63
CA PHE A 69 -7.32 9.44 -3.30
C PHE A 69 -6.09 8.51 -3.35
N LEU A 70 -6.13 7.43 -4.15
CA LEU A 70 -4.97 6.54 -4.31
C LEU A 70 -3.76 7.30 -4.86
N GLY A 71 -3.95 8.14 -5.88
CA GLY A 71 -2.88 8.99 -6.40
C GLY A 71 -2.32 9.91 -5.34
N TRP A 72 -3.19 10.63 -4.61
CA TRP A 72 -2.76 11.50 -3.52
C TRP A 72 -2.00 10.73 -2.43
N MET A 73 -2.55 9.62 -1.96
CA MET A 73 -1.96 8.79 -0.92
C MET A 73 -0.53 8.32 -1.26
N LEU A 74 -0.27 8.00 -2.52
CA LEU A 74 1.05 7.55 -2.98
C LEU A 74 2.06 8.70 -3.07
N PHE A 75 1.62 9.94 -3.31
CA PHE A 75 2.51 11.09 -3.49
C PHE A 75 2.46 12.11 -2.34
N GLU A 76 1.63 11.92 -1.33
CA GLU A 76 1.51 12.83 -0.17
C GLU A 76 2.86 13.10 0.49
N ASP A 77 3.65 12.07 0.71
CA ASP A 77 4.95 12.20 1.34
C ASP A 77 5.92 13.06 0.50
N LEU A 78 5.81 13.01 -0.85
CA LEU A 78 6.59 13.88 -1.72
C LEU A 78 6.22 15.35 -1.50
N PHE A 79 4.93 15.68 -1.45
CA PHE A 79 4.47 17.04 -1.13
C PHE A 79 4.97 17.49 0.24
N ARG A 80 4.95 16.60 1.25
CA ARG A 80 5.47 16.88 2.59
C ARG A 80 6.96 17.20 2.60
N LYS A 81 7.77 16.57 1.75
CA LYS A 81 9.20 16.88 1.61
C LYS A 81 9.42 18.32 1.11
N PHE A 82 8.63 18.76 0.12
CA PHE A 82 8.83 20.07 -0.52
C PHE A 82 8.07 21.20 0.15
N MET A 83 6.87 20.96 0.66
CA MET A 83 6.02 22.00 1.26
C MET A 83 6.18 22.10 2.79
N GLY A 84 6.96 21.21 3.40
CA GLY A 84 7.11 21.09 4.84
C GLY A 84 6.14 20.09 5.47
N ASN A 85 6.48 19.63 6.67
CA ASN A 85 5.77 18.58 7.39
C ASN A 85 4.59 19.16 8.21
N GLY A 86 3.70 19.91 7.55
CA GLY A 86 2.52 20.50 8.19
C GLY A 86 1.44 19.46 8.50
N LEU A 87 0.72 19.63 9.62
CA LEU A 87 -0.36 18.75 10.03
C LEU A 87 -1.47 18.66 8.98
N ALA A 88 -1.78 19.74 8.27
CA ALA A 88 -2.80 19.75 7.22
C ALA A 88 -2.46 18.77 6.08
N LEU A 89 -1.19 18.72 5.65
CA LEU A 89 -0.72 17.78 4.64
C LEU A 89 -0.72 16.34 5.20
N PHE A 90 -0.30 16.16 6.46
CA PHE A 90 -0.29 14.85 7.11
C PHE A 90 -1.69 14.23 7.23
N PHE A 91 -2.72 15.03 7.50
CA PHE A 91 -4.10 14.55 7.61
C PHE A 91 -4.89 14.63 6.29
N GLY A 92 -4.31 15.18 5.22
CA GLY A 92 -5.00 15.37 3.94
C GLY A 92 -5.59 14.08 3.37
N LYS A 93 -4.82 12.98 3.39
CA LYS A 93 -5.29 11.65 2.96
C LYS A 93 -6.44 11.12 3.84
N ASP A 94 -6.40 11.42 5.14
CA ASP A 94 -7.41 10.94 6.08
C ASP A 94 -8.74 11.66 5.85
N ILE A 95 -8.70 12.95 5.55
CA ILE A 95 -9.88 13.73 5.16
C ILE A 95 -10.49 13.20 3.86
N LEU A 96 -9.65 12.95 2.85
CA LEU A 96 -10.11 12.38 1.58
C LEU A 96 -10.72 10.99 1.77
N ALA A 97 -10.10 10.14 2.61
CA ALA A 97 -10.66 8.83 2.95
C ALA A 97 -12.01 8.95 3.66
N ALA A 98 -12.15 9.87 4.63
CA ALA A 98 -13.43 10.14 5.30
C ALA A 98 -14.53 10.55 4.31
N LEU A 99 -14.22 11.43 3.35
CA LEU A 99 -15.15 11.84 2.30
C LEU A 99 -15.60 10.65 1.43
N ILE A 100 -14.65 9.75 1.09
CA ILE A 100 -14.98 8.50 0.37
C ILE A 100 -15.92 7.64 1.22
N TYR A 101 -15.66 7.48 2.51
CA TYR A 101 -16.54 6.70 3.40
C TYR A 101 -17.95 7.30 3.46
N ILE A 102 -18.06 8.61 3.66
CA ILE A 102 -19.35 9.30 3.70
C ILE A 102 -20.11 9.10 2.39
N SER A 103 -19.46 9.35 1.24
CA SER A 103 -20.08 9.21 -0.07
C SER A 103 -20.48 7.76 -0.36
N PHE A 104 -19.60 6.81 -0.08
CA PHE A 104 -19.83 5.38 -0.28
C PHE A 104 -20.98 4.84 0.59
N PHE A 105 -20.95 5.09 1.91
CA PHE A 105 -21.99 4.60 2.80
C PHE A 105 -23.34 5.27 2.55
N ALA A 106 -23.37 6.51 2.04
CA ALA A 106 -24.60 7.12 1.56
C ALA A 106 -25.20 6.35 0.38
N GLU A 107 -24.38 5.90 -0.58
CA GLU A 107 -24.85 5.07 -1.71
C GLU A 107 -25.28 3.66 -1.26
N VAL A 108 -24.60 3.07 -0.27
CA VAL A 108 -25.03 1.79 0.33
C VAL A 108 -26.40 1.92 1.03
N ARG A 109 -26.63 3.03 1.76
CA ARG A 109 -27.93 3.29 2.39
C ARG A 109 -29.04 3.47 1.36
N ARG A 110 -28.74 4.06 0.20
CA ARG A 110 -29.69 4.21 -0.92
C ARG A 110 -29.93 2.90 -1.70
N GLY A 111 -29.29 1.80 -1.31
CA GLY A 111 -29.42 0.49 -1.98
C GLY A 111 -28.71 0.41 -3.34
N ARG A 112 -27.87 1.39 -3.69
CA ARG A 112 -27.16 1.43 -4.97
C ARG A 112 -25.89 0.60 -4.99
N GLU A 113 -25.37 0.25 -3.82
CA GLU A 113 -24.15 -0.56 -3.67
C GLU A 113 -24.41 -1.81 -2.84
N LYS A 114 -23.68 -2.89 -3.19
CA LYS A 114 -23.79 -4.16 -2.49
C LYS A 114 -23.16 -4.08 -1.09
N LYS A 115 -23.84 -4.67 -0.13
CA LYS A 115 -23.34 -4.79 1.26
C LYS A 115 -22.40 -5.99 1.35
N PHE A 116 -21.19 -5.76 1.81
CA PHE A 116 -20.25 -6.81 2.19
C PHE A 116 -20.46 -7.22 3.65
N ARG A 117 -20.37 -8.51 3.94
CA ARG A 117 -20.40 -9.07 5.29
C ARG A 117 -19.16 -9.92 5.50
N PRO A 118 -18.09 -9.35 6.08
CA PRO A 118 -16.84 -10.09 6.27
C PRO A 118 -17.04 -11.28 7.22
N PRO A 119 -16.64 -12.50 6.86
CA PRO A 119 -16.85 -13.67 7.72
C PRO A 119 -15.98 -13.68 8.98
N PHE A 120 -14.93 -12.87 9.02
CA PHE A 120 -13.99 -12.70 10.14
C PHE A 120 -14.31 -11.50 11.04
N LEU A 121 -15.47 -10.83 10.82
CA LEU A 121 -15.80 -9.56 11.47
C LEU A 121 -15.84 -9.67 13.01
N LEU A 122 -16.29 -10.79 13.55
CA LEU A 122 -16.40 -10.97 15.01
C LEU A 122 -15.03 -10.83 15.69
N PHE A 123 -14.02 -11.55 15.19
CA PHE A 123 -12.69 -11.52 15.77
C PHE A 123 -11.99 -10.17 15.57
N LEU A 124 -12.22 -9.53 14.42
CA LEU A 124 -11.76 -8.17 14.18
C LEU A 124 -12.42 -7.17 15.13
N ALA A 125 -13.72 -7.34 15.42
CA ALA A 125 -14.44 -6.48 16.35
C ALA A 125 -13.93 -6.61 17.79
N MET A 126 -13.50 -7.81 18.22
CA MET A 126 -12.88 -8.02 19.53
C MET A 126 -11.55 -7.23 19.65
N PHE A 127 -10.70 -7.29 18.62
CA PHE A 127 -9.46 -6.52 18.59
C PHE A 127 -9.73 -5.00 18.50
N PHE A 128 -10.73 -4.60 17.72
CA PHE A 128 -11.19 -3.21 17.65
C PHE A 128 -11.68 -2.69 19.00
N LEU A 129 -12.47 -3.49 19.74
CA LEU A 129 -12.95 -3.13 21.07
C LEU A 129 -11.80 -2.94 22.05
N LEU A 130 -10.81 -3.85 22.04
CA LEU A 130 -9.60 -3.69 22.86
C LEU A 130 -8.90 -2.37 22.52
N GLY A 131 -8.65 -2.11 21.23
CA GLY A 131 -8.01 -0.87 20.78
C GLY A 131 -8.80 0.38 21.19
N PHE A 132 -10.13 0.34 21.11
CA PHE A 132 -11.00 1.44 21.54
C PHE A 132 -10.89 1.70 23.04
N LEU A 133 -10.92 0.66 23.87
CA LEU A 133 -10.71 0.78 25.32
C LEU A 133 -9.33 1.35 25.66
N GLN A 134 -8.32 0.94 24.91
CA GLN A 134 -6.94 1.40 25.10
C GLN A 134 -6.71 2.88 24.73
N VAL A 135 -7.62 3.52 24.00
CA VAL A 135 -7.59 4.99 23.81
C VAL A 135 -7.67 5.74 25.14
N PHE A 136 -8.40 5.17 26.10
CA PHE A 136 -8.66 5.75 27.43
C PHE A 136 -7.77 5.14 28.51
N ASN A 137 -6.70 4.44 28.15
CA ASN A 137 -5.80 3.83 29.11
C ASN A 137 -5.16 4.90 29.99
N GLN A 138 -5.24 4.71 31.32
CA GLN A 138 -4.72 5.65 32.32
C GLN A 138 -3.19 5.75 32.32
N ASN A 139 -2.49 4.71 31.82
CA ASN A 139 -1.04 4.72 31.69
C ASN A 139 -0.56 5.56 30.50
N SER A 140 -1.49 6.00 29.61
CA SER A 140 -1.14 6.85 28.46
C SER A 140 -0.85 8.28 28.93
N PRO A 141 0.26 8.90 28.51
CA PRO A 141 0.59 10.26 28.91
C PRO A 141 -0.43 11.31 28.47
N HIS A 142 -1.14 11.04 27.37
CA HIS A 142 -2.15 11.95 26.83
C HIS A 142 -3.08 11.21 25.86
N ILE A 143 -4.38 11.55 25.87
CA ILE A 143 -5.41 10.92 25.03
C ILE A 143 -5.12 11.02 23.51
N LEU A 144 -4.37 12.02 23.07
CA LEU A 144 -3.98 12.18 21.66
C LEU A 144 -3.11 11.02 21.15
N TYR A 145 -2.31 10.37 22.00
CA TYR A 145 -1.62 9.12 21.64
C TYR A 145 -2.62 8.03 21.31
N GLY A 146 -3.63 7.86 22.16
CA GLY A 146 -4.70 6.88 21.96
C GLY A 146 -5.48 7.12 20.66
N LEU A 147 -5.86 8.35 20.37
CA LEU A 147 -6.55 8.71 19.11
C LEU A 147 -5.68 8.47 17.88
N LEU A 148 -4.40 8.82 17.94
CA LEU A 148 -3.46 8.57 16.84
C LEU A 148 -3.25 7.07 16.62
N GLY A 149 -3.03 6.31 17.69
CA GLY A 149 -2.87 4.87 17.64
C GLY A 149 -4.11 4.19 17.07
N PHE A 150 -5.28 4.53 17.58
CA PHE A 150 -6.56 4.02 17.09
C PHE A 150 -6.74 4.28 15.60
N LYS A 151 -6.44 5.50 15.13
CA LYS A 151 -6.39 5.84 13.72
C LYS A 151 -5.43 4.93 12.95
N THR A 152 -4.22 4.75 13.46
CA THR A 152 -3.16 4.00 12.78
C THR A 152 -3.53 2.53 12.57
N TYR A 153 -4.22 1.91 13.54
CA TYR A 153 -4.63 0.51 13.44
C TYR A 153 -5.93 0.30 12.68
N PHE A 154 -6.92 1.20 12.80
CA PHE A 154 -8.31 0.89 12.42
C PHE A 154 -8.90 1.78 11.34
N TYR A 155 -8.31 2.93 11.05
CA TYR A 155 -8.93 3.94 10.20
C TYR A 155 -9.19 3.48 8.76
N TYR A 156 -8.35 2.60 8.23
CA TYR A 156 -8.47 2.11 6.86
C TYR A 156 -9.29 0.83 6.71
N ILE A 157 -9.76 0.22 7.80
CA ILE A 157 -10.63 -0.97 7.76
C ILE A 157 -11.85 -0.79 6.84
N PRO A 158 -12.55 0.36 6.81
CA PRO A 158 -13.69 0.54 5.92
C PRO A 158 -13.36 0.40 4.42
N PHE A 159 -12.09 0.49 4.01
CA PHE A 159 -11.72 0.22 2.62
C PHE A 159 -12.00 -1.21 2.16
N MET A 160 -12.20 -2.16 3.05
CA MET A 160 -12.66 -3.50 2.63
C MET A 160 -14.07 -3.46 2.02
N TYR A 161 -14.96 -2.61 2.52
CA TYR A 161 -16.30 -2.42 1.96
C TYR A 161 -16.23 -1.66 0.63
N VAL A 162 -15.37 -0.63 0.56
CA VAL A 162 -15.12 0.14 -0.66
C VAL A 162 -14.52 -0.77 -1.74
N GLY A 163 -13.50 -1.57 -1.41
CA GLY A 163 -12.84 -2.52 -2.32
C GLY A 163 -13.80 -3.56 -2.90
N TYR A 164 -14.68 -4.09 -2.04
CA TYR A 164 -15.71 -5.04 -2.47
C TYR A 164 -16.68 -4.42 -3.49
N ALA A 165 -17.08 -3.17 -3.33
CA ALA A 165 -17.99 -2.47 -4.23
C ALA A 165 -17.29 -1.83 -5.44
N LEU A 166 -15.99 -1.56 -5.35
CA LEU A 166 -15.20 -0.90 -6.39
C LEU A 166 -15.19 -1.71 -7.69
N ILE A 167 -15.05 -3.02 -7.58
CA ILE A 167 -14.93 -3.93 -8.71
C ILE A 167 -16.28 -4.55 -9.02
N ARG A 168 -16.89 -4.14 -10.14
CA ARG A 168 -18.16 -4.67 -10.64
C ARG A 168 -17.97 -5.80 -11.65
N GLY A 169 -16.83 -5.80 -12.35
CA GLY A 169 -16.53 -6.76 -13.41
C GLY A 169 -15.06 -6.73 -13.83
N ASP A 170 -14.75 -7.47 -14.89
CA ASP A 170 -13.38 -7.62 -15.42
C ASP A 170 -12.74 -6.29 -15.82
N GLU A 171 -13.51 -5.38 -16.40
CA GLU A 171 -12.99 -4.10 -16.88
C GLU A 171 -12.56 -3.18 -15.72
N ASP A 172 -13.33 -3.16 -14.61
CA ASP A 172 -12.96 -2.39 -13.42
C ASP A 172 -11.71 -2.98 -12.78
N LEU A 173 -11.64 -4.33 -12.68
CA LEU A 173 -10.46 -5.01 -12.17
C LEU A 173 -9.23 -4.70 -13.03
N ARG A 174 -9.37 -4.76 -14.36
CA ARG A 174 -8.29 -4.42 -15.29
C ARG A 174 -7.81 -2.98 -15.11
N LYS A 175 -8.74 -2.01 -15.02
CA LYS A 175 -8.41 -0.59 -14.81
C LYS A 175 -7.65 -0.40 -13.50
N PHE A 176 -8.13 -1.01 -12.42
CA PHE A 176 -7.47 -0.96 -11.11
C PHE A 176 -6.05 -1.54 -11.16
N LEU A 177 -5.87 -2.70 -11.76
CA LEU A 177 -4.57 -3.37 -11.84
C LEU A 177 -3.57 -2.61 -12.72
N VAL A 178 -4.01 -2.09 -13.88
CA VAL A 178 -3.15 -1.29 -14.77
C VAL A 178 -2.79 0.04 -14.13
N PHE A 179 -3.75 0.71 -13.46
CA PHE A 179 -3.48 1.93 -12.69
C PHE A 179 -2.37 1.70 -11.65
N ASN A 180 -2.50 0.66 -10.83
CA ASN A 180 -1.48 0.33 -9.83
C ASN A 180 -0.12 -0.01 -10.46
N ALA A 181 -0.09 -0.75 -11.56
CA ALA A 181 1.16 -1.07 -12.26
C ALA A 181 1.87 0.19 -12.81
N VAL A 182 1.13 1.14 -13.37
CA VAL A 182 1.68 2.41 -13.88
C VAL A 182 2.26 3.24 -12.74
N PHE A 183 1.50 3.44 -11.65
CA PHE A 183 1.99 4.20 -10.49
C PHE A 183 3.17 3.51 -9.80
N SER A 184 3.14 2.18 -9.71
CA SER A 184 4.25 1.40 -9.16
C SER A 184 5.52 1.54 -9.99
N ALA A 185 5.40 1.49 -11.33
CA ALA A 185 6.53 1.69 -12.23
C ALA A 185 7.11 3.11 -12.14
N LEU A 186 6.23 4.12 -12.02
CA LEU A 186 6.65 5.52 -11.85
C LEU A 186 7.42 5.71 -10.53
N ILE A 187 6.86 5.25 -9.41
CA ILE A 187 7.49 5.38 -8.09
C ILE A 187 8.80 4.58 -8.02
N ALA A 188 8.83 3.37 -8.57
CA ALA A 188 10.04 2.55 -8.65
C ALA A 188 11.11 3.22 -9.53
N GLY A 189 10.72 3.80 -10.69
CA GLY A 189 11.61 4.54 -11.57
C GLY A 189 12.22 5.77 -10.90
N LEU A 190 11.41 6.54 -10.13
CA LEU A 190 11.91 7.65 -9.33
C LEU A 190 12.90 7.18 -8.24
N GLY A 191 12.66 6.01 -7.65
CA GLY A 191 13.59 5.39 -6.69
C GLY A 191 14.92 4.97 -7.36
N ILE A 192 14.88 4.42 -8.57
CA ILE A 192 16.09 4.12 -9.37
C ILE A 192 16.86 5.41 -9.66
N ALA A 193 16.19 6.45 -10.13
CA ALA A 193 16.81 7.74 -10.40
C ALA A 193 17.48 8.30 -9.13
N GLN A 194 16.81 8.23 -7.97
CA GLN A 194 17.39 8.69 -6.70
C GLN A 194 18.58 7.83 -6.25
N ALA A 195 18.55 6.51 -6.48
CA ALA A 195 19.67 5.63 -6.15
C ALA A 195 20.94 5.96 -6.95
N ILE A 196 20.78 6.51 -8.16
CA ILE A 196 21.88 6.88 -9.08
C ILE A 196 22.31 8.33 -8.86
N LEU A 197 21.36 9.27 -8.76
CA LEU A 197 21.62 10.70 -8.66
C LEU A 197 21.95 11.16 -7.22
N GLY A 198 21.76 10.27 -6.24
CA GLY A 198 22.01 10.55 -4.84
C GLY A 198 20.78 11.08 -4.09
N ASN A 199 20.95 11.24 -2.76
CA ASN A 199 19.85 11.60 -1.85
C ASN A 199 19.28 12.99 -2.09
N SER A 200 20.02 13.93 -2.66
CA SER A 200 19.54 15.27 -2.99
C SER A 200 18.43 15.26 -4.06
N PHE A 201 18.39 14.24 -4.90
CA PHE A 201 17.29 14.04 -5.83
C PHE A 201 16.03 13.66 -5.07
N LEU A 202 14.95 14.39 -5.23
CA LEU A 202 13.66 14.30 -4.52
C LEU A 202 13.70 14.63 -3.01
N ASN A 203 14.85 14.99 -2.45
CA ASN A 203 14.94 15.49 -1.08
C ASN A 203 15.46 16.93 -1.11
N PRO A 204 14.65 17.94 -0.74
CA PRO A 204 15.10 19.32 -0.75
C PRO A 204 16.21 19.56 0.29
N ALA A 205 17.09 20.54 0.03
CA ALA A 205 18.21 20.85 0.91
C ALA A 205 17.79 21.30 2.32
N LYS A 206 16.58 21.86 2.45
CA LYS A 206 15.99 22.30 3.73
C LYS A 206 14.78 21.42 4.04
N LEU A 207 15.03 20.25 4.63
CA LEU A 207 13.98 19.40 5.17
C LEU A 207 13.47 19.92 6.50
N ALA A 208 12.19 19.66 6.81
CA ALA A 208 11.66 19.89 8.15
C ALA A 208 12.48 19.08 9.18
N PRO A 209 12.64 19.57 10.44
CA PRO A 209 13.45 18.87 11.45
C PRO A 209 13.10 17.40 11.61
N GLU A 210 11.82 17.05 11.51
CA GLU A 210 11.33 15.66 11.64
C GLU A 210 11.66 14.79 10.41
N LEU A 211 12.20 15.38 9.34
CA LEU A 211 12.58 14.70 8.11
C LEU A 211 14.08 14.80 7.82
N GLN A 212 14.87 15.40 8.72
CA GLN A 212 16.32 15.62 8.51
C GLN A 212 17.08 14.32 8.31
N ASP A 213 16.64 13.22 8.92
CA ASP A 213 17.24 11.90 8.75
C ASP A 213 17.20 11.40 7.28
N LEU A 214 16.34 11.98 6.44
CA LEU A 214 16.32 11.65 5.01
C LEU A 214 17.57 12.14 4.26
N GLY A 215 18.23 13.18 4.74
CA GLY A 215 19.48 13.68 4.15
C GLY A 215 20.66 12.75 4.37
N ASN A 216 20.62 11.93 5.42
CA ASN A 216 21.72 11.08 5.87
C ASN A 216 21.40 9.59 5.68
N LEU A 217 20.48 9.24 4.78
CA LEU A 217 20.13 7.84 4.47
C LEU A 217 21.24 7.20 3.64
N GLU A 218 22.36 6.90 4.30
CA GLU A 218 23.50 6.21 3.72
C GLU A 218 23.80 4.94 4.50
N LYS A 219 24.36 3.96 3.81
CA LYS A 219 24.94 2.76 4.40
C LYS A 219 26.32 2.56 3.82
N SER A 220 27.20 2.01 4.65
CA SER A 220 28.52 1.56 4.19
C SER A 220 28.48 0.08 3.79
N SER A 221 29.22 -0.23 2.77
CA SER A 221 29.57 -1.60 2.39
C SER A 221 30.51 -2.19 3.47
N PRO A 222 30.31 -3.43 3.94
CA PRO A 222 31.08 -4.00 5.04
C PRO A 222 32.58 -4.18 4.75
N LEU A 223 32.97 -4.47 3.52
CA LEU A 223 34.37 -4.72 3.14
C LEU A 223 35.09 -3.45 2.67
N THR A 224 34.45 -2.71 1.75
CA THR A 224 35.09 -1.54 1.13
C THR A 224 34.85 -0.24 1.87
N ASN A 225 33.94 -0.21 2.86
CA ASN A 225 33.46 1.00 3.56
C ASN A 225 32.92 2.10 2.61
N GLN A 226 32.62 1.75 1.37
CA GLN A 226 32.01 2.69 0.43
C GLN A 226 30.59 3.02 0.86
N LEU A 227 30.29 4.32 0.94
CA LEU A 227 28.95 4.80 1.24
C LEU A 227 28.06 4.71 0.01
N PHE A 228 26.82 4.27 0.20
CA PHE A 228 25.78 4.31 -0.81
C PHE A 228 24.47 4.83 -0.23
N SER A 229 23.73 5.59 -1.04
CA SER A 229 22.47 6.19 -0.62
C SER A 229 21.34 5.16 -0.59
N LEU A 230 20.43 5.27 0.40
CA LEU A 230 19.21 4.52 0.48
C LEU A 230 18.06 5.34 -0.11
N PRO A 231 17.55 5.01 -1.30
CA PRO A 231 16.49 5.79 -1.91
C PRO A 231 15.20 5.69 -1.09
N SER A 232 14.56 6.83 -0.88
CA SER A 232 13.22 6.94 -0.31
C SER A 232 12.15 7.18 -1.39
N SER A 233 12.57 7.48 -2.63
CA SER A 233 11.70 7.84 -3.75
C SER A 233 10.74 8.95 -3.35
N VAL A 234 9.45 8.79 -3.56
CA VAL A 234 8.41 9.75 -3.16
C VAL A 234 8.12 9.75 -1.66
N PHE A 235 8.60 8.77 -0.89
CA PHE A 235 8.25 8.59 0.52
C PHE A 235 9.23 9.30 1.47
N VAL A 236 8.78 9.51 2.71
CA VAL A 236 9.56 10.13 3.79
C VAL A 236 10.52 9.15 4.49
N SER A 237 10.63 7.90 4.02
CA SER A 237 11.64 6.96 4.51
C SER A 237 11.95 5.87 3.49
N SER A 238 13.19 5.37 3.49
CA SER A 238 13.60 4.23 2.68
C SER A 238 12.86 2.94 3.06
N GLY A 239 12.49 2.78 4.33
CA GLY A 239 11.69 1.65 4.81
C GLY A 239 10.28 1.64 4.20
N ARG A 240 9.61 2.79 4.08
CA ARG A 240 8.31 2.88 3.38
C ARG A 240 8.43 2.56 1.90
N PHE A 241 9.49 3.04 1.25
CA PHE A 241 9.74 2.70 -0.14
C PHE A 241 9.95 1.20 -0.33
N ALA A 242 10.74 0.58 0.53
CA ALA A 242 10.98 -0.86 0.52
C ALA A 242 9.68 -1.67 0.70
N GLN A 243 8.84 -1.30 1.66
CA GLN A 243 7.54 -1.93 1.89
C GLN A 243 6.58 -1.75 0.69
N PHE A 244 6.59 -0.57 0.07
CA PHE A 244 5.83 -0.31 -1.14
C PHE A 244 6.29 -1.18 -2.32
N LEU A 245 7.60 -1.40 -2.50
CA LEU A 245 8.12 -2.27 -3.55
C LEU A 245 7.66 -3.72 -3.39
N ILE A 246 7.57 -4.24 -2.16
CA ILE A 246 7.03 -5.57 -1.88
C ILE A 246 5.56 -5.66 -2.32
N LEU A 247 4.72 -4.74 -1.86
CA LEU A 247 3.30 -4.64 -2.25
C LEU A 247 3.16 -4.54 -3.77
N ALA A 248 3.87 -3.60 -4.38
CA ALA A 248 3.83 -3.32 -5.81
C ALA A 248 4.22 -4.55 -6.64
N PHE A 249 5.28 -5.26 -6.24
CA PHE A 249 5.73 -6.49 -6.91
C PHE A 249 4.66 -7.57 -6.87
N ILE A 250 4.12 -7.88 -5.68
CA ILE A 250 3.14 -8.95 -5.48
C ILE A 250 1.88 -8.70 -6.31
N ILE A 251 1.34 -7.49 -6.23
CA ILE A 251 0.09 -7.15 -6.94
C ILE A 251 0.32 -7.08 -8.46
N THR A 252 1.46 -6.55 -8.90
CA THR A 252 1.80 -6.48 -10.33
C THR A 252 2.04 -7.88 -10.90
N LEU A 253 2.66 -8.79 -10.13
CA LEU A 253 2.84 -10.19 -10.54
C LEU A 253 1.49 -10.92 -10.64
N GLY A 254 0.58 -10.74 -9.66
CA GLY A 254 -0.79 -11.27 -9.73
C GLY A 254 -1.57 -10.73 -10.92
N ALA A 255 -1.44 -9.42 -11.19
CA ALA A 255 -2.03 -8.75 -12.35
C ALA A 255 -1.51 -9.33 -13.67
N SER A 256 -0.22 -9.62 -13.77
CA SER A 256 0.39 -10.21 -14.97
C SER A 256 -0.25 -11.56 -15.32
N GLY A 257 -0.43 -12.43 -14.32
CA GLY A 257 -1.09 -13.72 -14.48
C GLY A 257 -2.55 -13.59 -14.95
N TYR A 258 -3.32 -12.70 -14.30
CA TYR A 258 -4.72 -12.45 -14.67
C TYR A 258 -4.87 -11.88 -16.09
N LEU A 259 -4.10 -10.82 -16.42
CA LEU A 259 -4.19 -10.16 -17.73
C LEU A 259 -3.72 -11.09 -18.87
N LEU A 260 -2.77 -11.98 -18.59
CA LEU A 260 -2.30 -12.96 -19.55
C LEU A 260 -3.36 -14.04 -19.83
N LEU A 261 -4.00 -14.56 -18.78
CA LEU A 261 -5.09 -15.55 -18.90
C LEU A 261 -6.28 -15.00 -19.68
N CYS A 262 -6.66 -13.75 -19.40
CA CYS A 262 -7.78 -13.09 -20.06
C CYS A 262 -7.44 -12.47 -21.42
N ASN A 263 -6.16 -12.48 -21.82
CA ASN A 263 -5.65 -11.82 -23.04
C ASN A 263 -6.04 -10.33 -23.14
N LEU A 264 -6.07 -9.61 -22.00
CA LEU A 264 -6.51 -8.23 -21.90
C LEU A 264 -5.42 -7.23 -22.31
N ARG A 265 -5.85 -5.99 -22.64
CA ARG A 265 -4.93 -4.86 -22.88
C ARG A 265 -4.24 -4.44 -21.57
N GLY A 266 -3.01 -3.89 -21.66
CA GLY A 266 -2.22 -3.45 -20.49
C GLY A 266 -1.17 -4.44 -20.01
N ARG A 267 -1.17 -5.71 -20.48
CA ARG A 267 -0.19 -6.73 -20.10
C ARG A 267 1.26 -6.31 -20.29
N LYS A 268 1.58 -5.58 -21.39
CA LYS A 268 2.96 -5.11 -21.66
C LYS A 268 3.43 -4.12 -20.58
N VAL A 269 2.54 -3.22 -20.18
CA VAL A 269 2.80 -2.24 -19.10
C VAL A 269 3.08 -2.95 -17.78
N VAL A 270 2.27 -3.96 -17.45
CA VAL A 270 2.44 -4.74 -16.20
C VAL A 270 3.76 -5.52 -16.20
N PHE A 271 4.15 -6.15 -17.33
CA PHE A 271 5.45 -6.84 -17.41
C PHE A 271 6.62 -5.88 -17.32
N LEU A 272 6.53 -4.71 -17.97
CA LEU A 272 7.54 -3.66 -17.84
C LEU A 272 7.66 -3.18 -16.39
N ALA A 273 6.52 -2.98 -15.72
CA ALA A 273 6.49 -2.57 -14.31
C ALA A 273 7.20 -3.60 -13.40
N ILE A 274 7.00 -4.92 -13.61
CA ILE A 274 7.70 -5.96 -12.85
C ILE A 274 9.23 -5.80 -12.98
N GLY A 275 9.73 -5.58 -14.20
CA GLY A 275 11.16 -5.36 -14.43
C GLY A 275 11.70 -4.12 -13.71
N ILE A 276 10.98 -2.99 -13.80
CA ILE A 276 11.36 -1.73 -13.13
C ILE A 276 11.35 -1.91 -11.61
N ILE A 277 10.29 -2.54 -11.05
CA ILE A 277 10.18 -2.81 -9.61
C ILE A 277 11.32 -3.72 -9.14
N GLY A 278 11.68 -4.76 -9.93
CA GLY A 278 12.78 -5.65 -9.61
C GLY A 278 14.12 -4.91 -9.52
N VAL A 279 14.43 -4.06 -10.51
CA VAL A 279 15.64 -3.21 -10.49
C VAL A 279 15.62 -2.25 -9.31
N ALA A 280 14.49 -1.58 -9.05
CA ALA A 280 14.35 -0.68 -7.91
C ALA A 280 14.57 -1.39 -6.57
N THR A 281 14.10 -2.64 -6.45
CA THR A 281 14.30 -3.45 -5.24
C THR A 281 15.78 -3.76 -5.01
N LEU A 282 16.52 -4.12 -6.05
CA LEU A 282 17.98 -4.33 -5.98
C LEU A 282 18.72 -3.05 -5.58
N LEU A 283 18.30 -1.90 -6.13
CA LEU A 283 18.94 -0.62 -5.84
C LEU A 283 18.48 0.02 -4.53
N SER A 284 17.44 -0.50 -3.90
CA SER A 284 16.89 0.06 -2.65
C SER A 284 17.85 -0.04 -1.45
N GLY A 285 18.83 -0.94 -1.48
CA GLY A 285 19.70 -1.21 -0.34
C GLY A 285 18.97 -1.86 0.86
N ASN A 286 17.72 -2.30 0.67
CA ASN A 286 16.92 -2.92 1.72
C ASN A 286 16.87 -4.45 1.56
N ARG A 287 17.53 -5.16 2.47
CA ARG A 287 17.62 -6.64 2.46
C ARG A 287 16.26 -7.30 2.59
N GLY A 288 15.42 -6.79 3.48
CA GLY A 288 14.07 -7.33 3.70
C GLY A 288 13.23 -7.26 2.43
N ALA A 289 13.27 -6.13 1.71
CA ALA A 289 12.57 -5.99 0.44
C ALA A 289 13.07 -7.00 -0.60
N LEU A 290 14.38 -7.17 -0.72
CA LEU A 290 14.97 -8.13 -1.66
C LEU A 290 14.51 -9.56 -1.34
N VAL A 291 14.62 -10.00 -0.09
CA VAL A 291 14.22 -11.34 0.35
C VAL A 291 12.72 -11.56 0.13
N PHE A 292 11.85 -10.63 0.55
CA PHE A 292 10.41 -10.77 0.38
C PHE A 292 9.96 -10.75 -1.08
N VAL A 293 10.60 -9.96 -1.94
CA VAL A 293 10.31 -9.93 -3.39
C VAL A 293 10.71 -11.25 -4.05
N LEU A 294 11.91 -11.75 -3.78
CA LEU A 294 12.37 -13.04 -4.32
C LEU A 294 11.50 -14.20 -3.83
N PHE A 295 11.23 -14.26 -2.52
CA PHE A 295 10.38 -15.29 -1.93
C PHE A 295 8.95 -15.24 -2.49
N SER A 296 8.39 -14.04 -2.67
CA SER A 296 7.08 -13.85 -3.30
C SER A 296 7.07 -14.27 -4.76
N GLY A 297 8.13 -13.98 -5.50
CA GLY A 297 8.28 -14.42 -6.90
C GLY A 297 8.25 -15.93 -7.03
N LEU A 298 8.99 -16.64 -6.19
CA LEU A 298 9.03 -18.11 -6.16
C LEU A 298 7.69 -18.70 -5.73
N THR A 299 7.12 -18.22 -4.62
CA THR A 299 5.87 -18.75 -4.06
C THR A 299 4.68 -18.52 -5.01
N LEU A 300 4.54 -17.29 -5.54
CA LEU A 300 3.46 -16.99 -6.48
C LEU A 300 3.68 -17.70 -7.82
N GLY A 301 4.92 -17.82 -8.29
CA GLY A 301 5.25 -18.58 -9.50
C GLY A 301 4.83 -20.03 -9.37
N ALA A 302 5.23 -20.71 -8.30
CA ALA A 302 4.82 -22.08 -7.99
C ALA A 302 3.30 -22.21 -7.82
N GLY A 303 2.68 -21.26 -7.10
CA GLY A 303 1.24 -21.21 -6.91
C GLY A 303 0.47 -21.05 -8.22
N PHE A 304 0.94 -20.20 -9.13
CA PHE A 304 0.31 -20.01 -10.44
C PHE A 304 0.38 -21.30 -11.27
N LEU A 305 1.51 -22.02 -11.25
CA LEU A 305 1.62 -23.32 -11.92
C LEU A 305 0.65 -24.35 -11.34
N TRP A 306 0.47 -24.33 -10.02
CA TRP A 306 -0.43 -25.25 -9.32
C TRP A 306 -1.92 -24.98 -9.56
N GLY A 307 -2.35 -23.72 -9.60
CA GLY A 307 -3.77 -23.39 -9.46
C GLY A 307 -4.40 -22.62 -10.61
N ALA A 308 -3.65 -22.08 -11.56
CA ALA A 308 -4.23 -21.35 -12.67
C ALA A 308 -4.54 -22.25 -13.88
N PRO A 309 -5.59 -21.94 -14.68
CA PRO A 309 -6.04 -22.75 -15.81
C PRO A 309 -5.19 -22.49 -17.06
N TRP A 310 -3.89 -22.81 -16.99
CA TRP A 310 -2.98 -22.59 -18.12
C TRP A 310 -3.28 -23.53 -19.28
N ARG A 311 -3.62 -22.95 -20.44
CA ARG A 311 -3.50 -23.67 -21.70
C ARG A 311 -2.05 -23.66 -22.16
N HIS A 312 -1.59 -24.69 -22.81
CA HIS A 312 -0.18 -24.84 -23.24
C HIS A 312 0.39 -23.57 -23.89
N ARG A 313 -0.37 -22.94 -24.80
CA ARG A 313 0.03 -21.68 -25.45
C ARG A 313 0.13 -20.49 -24.48
N GLN A 314 -0.69 -20.45 -23.43
CA GLN A 314 -0.66 -19.38 -22.43
C GLN A 314 0.49 -19.58 -21.46
N ALA A 315 0.74 -20.80 -21.02
CA ALA A 315 1.91 -21.16 -20.20
C ALA A 315 3.22 -20.78 -20.92
N HIS A 316 3.35 -21.12 -22.20
CA HIS A 316 4.51 -20.73 -22.99
C HIS A 316 4.67 -19.21 -23.13
N ARG A 317 3.57 -18.47 -23.33
CA ARG A 317 3.59 -16.99 -23.35
C ARG A 317 3.99 -16.41 -21.99
N MET A 318 3.53 -16.98 -20.88
CA MET A 318 3.92 -16.56 -19.55
C MET A 318 5.41 -16.77 -19.31
N ILE A 319 5.93 -17.96 -19.61
CA ILE A 319 7.38 -18.27 -19.49
C ILE A 319 8.19 -17.31 -20.35
N LYS A 320 7.78 -17.08 -21.61
CA LYS A 320 8.43 -16.11 -22.51
C LYS A 320 8.37 -14.68 -21.95
N ALA A 321 7.24 -14.26 -21.39
CA ALA A 321 7.08 -12.92 -20.82
C ALA A 321 7.93 -12.74 -19.57
N ILE A 322 7.94 -13.73 -18.65
CA ILE A 322 8.80 -13.74 -17.45
C ILE A 322 10.28 -13.69 -17.89
N ARG A 323 10.69 -14.57 -18.82
CA ARG A 323 12.04 -14.56 -19.36
C ARG A 323 12.42 -13.20 -19.93
N ASN A 324 11.55 -12.60 -20.75
CA ASN A 324 11.83 -11.30 -21.36
C ASN A 324 11.89 -10.18 -20.30
N SER A 325 11.05 -10.24 -19.24
CA SER A 325 11.12 -9.29 -18.11
C SER A 325 12.41 -9.47 -17.30
N LEU A 326 12.84 -10.70 -17.09
CA LEU A 326 14.13 -11.01 -16.45
C LEU A 326 15.32 -10.53 -17.31
N ILE A 327 15.29 -10.79 -18.62
CA ILE A 327 16.32 -10.31 -19.55
C ILE A 327 16.36 -8.78 -19.53
N PHE A 328 15.19 -8.12 -19.63
CA PHE A 328 15.11 -6.65 -19.58
C PHE A 328 15.65 -6.10 -18.25
N GLY A 329 15.23 -6.69 -17.12
CA GLY A 329 15.72 -6.32 -15.79
C GLY A 329 17.24 -6.56 -15.64
N ALA A 330 17.73 -7.72 -16.10
CA ALA A 330 19.15 -8.05 -16.06
C ALA A 330 19.98 -7.12 -16.97
N THR A 331 19.49 -6.85 -18.19
CA THR A 331 20.17 -5.90 -19.11
C THR A 331 20.19 -4.50 -18.50
N GLY A 332 19.07 -4.05 -17.92
CA GLY A 332 19.02 -2.77 -17.21
C GLY A 332 19.99 -2.72 -16.04
N LEU A 333 20.06 -3.79 -15.25
CA LEU A 333 21.00 -3.90 -14.12
C LEU A 333 22.47 -3.89 -14.61
N VAL A 334 22.79 -4.66 -15.64
CA VAL A 334 24.14 -4.69 -16.25
C VAL A 334 24.52 -3.30 -16.78
N LEU A 335 23.58 -2.61 -17.43
CA LEU A 335 23.81 -1.25 -17.90
C LEU A 335 24.07 -0.28 -16.74
N ILE A 336 23.29 -0.38 -15.66
CA ILE A 336 23.50 0.44 -14.45
C ILE A 336 24.83 0.09 -13.77
N LEU A 337 25.18 -1.19 -13.67
CA LEU A 337 26.48 -1.65 -13.17
C LEU A 337 27.64 -1.07 -13.97
N PHE A 338 27.48 -1.03 -15.30
CA PHE A 338 28.53 -0.50 -16.21
C PHE A 338 28.63 1.03 -16.09
N LEU A 339 27.50 1.73 -16.02
CA LEU A 339 27.49 3.20 -15.96
C LEU A 339 27.79 3.74 -14.56
N PHE A 340 27.40 3.02 -13.50
CA PHE A 340 27.51 3.43 -12.09
C PHE A 340 28.08 2.28 -11.23
N PRO A 341 29.33 1.85 -11.49
CA PRO A 341 29.91 0.66 -10.85
C PRO A 341 30.08 0.81 -9.33
N LYS A 342 30.41 2.01 -8.85
CA LYS A 342 30.56 2.27 -7.41
C LYS A 342 29.26 2.09 -6.66
N GLU A 343 28.19 2.75 -7.15
CA GLU A 343 26.88 2.76 -6.53
C GLU A 343 26.22 1.38 -6.48
N THR A 344 26.42 0.58 -7.51
CA THR A 344 25.80 -0.74 -7.62
C THR A 344 26.66 -1.81 -6.98
N GLY A 345 27.98 -1.73 -7.12
CA GLY A 345 28.93 -2.67 -6.51
C GLY A 345 28.82 -2.69 -5.00
N SER A 346 28.79 -1.51 -4.35
CA SER A 346 28.63 -1.39 -2.89
C SER A 346 27.32 -2.03 -2.37
N ARG A 347 26.24 -1.95 -3.14
CA ARG A 347 24.97 -2.60 -2.76
C ARG A 347 25.02 -4.12 -2.91
N VAL A 348 25.61 -4.62 -3.98
CA VAL A 348 25.79 -6.06 -4.18
C VAL A 348 26.66 -6.62 -3.07
N GLU A 349 27.79 -5.99 -2.78
CA GLU A 349 28.67 -6.35 -1.66
C GLU A 349 27.89 -6.35 -0.33
N TYR A 350 27.13 -5.28 -0.05
CA TYR A 350 26.30 -5.21 1.17
C TYR A 350 25.31 -6.38 1.29
N TYR A 351 24.67 -6.79 0.19
CA TYR A 351 23.76 -7.94 0.20
C TYR A 351 24.52 -9.26 0.40
N THR A 352 25.63 -9.47 -0.28
CA THR A 352 26.42 -10.72 -0.14
C THR A 352 26.97 -10.85 1.27
N GLU A 353 27.54 -9.80 1.82
CA GLU A 353 28.15 -9.82 3.16
C GLU A 353 27.13 -9.93 4.31
N THR A 354 25.90 -9.47 4.09
CA THR A 354 24.89 -9.44 5.17
C THR A 354 23.87 -10.56 5.09
N LEU A 355 23.64 -11.16 3.91
CA LEU A 355 22.66 -12.22 3.71
C LEU A 355 23.27 -13.62 3.60
N LEU A 356 24.50 -13.74 3.09
CA LEU A 356 25.14 -15.04 2.97
C LEU A 356 25.82 -15.45 4.29
N PRO A 357 25.71 -16.72 4.73
CA PRO A 357 26.35 -17.20 5.94
C PRO A 357 27.89 -17.05 5.97
N SER A 358 28.51 -16.98 4.78
CA SER A 358 29.96 -16.75 4.63
C SER A 358 30.35 -15.28 4.74
N GLY A 359 29.39 -14.37 4.78
CA GLY A 359 29.65 -12.93 4.83
C GLY A 359 30.16 -12.46 6.19
N SER A 360 31.07 -11.49 6.18
CA SER A 360 31.72 -10.94 7.39
C SER A 360 30.74 -10.20 8.32
N ALA A 361 29.63 -9.73 7.77
CA ALA A 361 28.60 -8.96 8.47
C ALA A 361 27.23 -9.67 8.45
N TYR A 362 27.22 -11.01 8.50
CA TYR A 362 25.99 -11.81 8.47
C TYR A 362 25.04 -11.42 9.59
N GLN A 363 23.78 -11.12 9.24
CA GLN A 363 22.78 -10.61 10.17
C GLN A 363 21.41 -11.31 10.08
N VAL A 364 21.28 -12.35 9.27
CA VAL A 364 19.98 -12.99 9.06
C VAL A 364 19.45 -13.59 10.35
N GLU A 365 20.28 -14.32 11.11
CA GLU A 365 19.92 -14.94 12.38
C GLU A 365 19.48 -13.87 13.40
N ASN A 366 20.29 -12.83 13.59
CA ASN A 366 19.95 -11.73 14.48
C ASN A 366 18.61 -11.08 14.11
N ARG A 367 18.37 -10.79 12.83
CA ARG A 367 17.15 -10.10 12.37
C ARG A 367 15.91 -10.98 12.31
N THR A 368 16.07 -12.29 12.19
CA THR A 368 14.93 -13.24 12.13
C THR A 368 14.60 -13.86 13.48
N TRP A 369 15.54 -13.89 14.41
CA TRP A 369 15.37 -14.59 15.67
C TRP A 369 15.69 -13.72 16.88
N ASP A 370 16.96 -13.31 17.05
CA ASP A 370 17.40 -12.66 18.29
C ASP A 370 16.70 -11.33 18.54
N TYR A 371 16.65 -10.47 17.54
CA TYR A 371 16.08 -9.14 17.67
C TYR A 371 14.55 -9.13 17.90
N PRO A 372 13.72 -9.85 17.13
CA PRO A 372 12.28 -9.89 17.39
C PRO A 372 11.92 -10.54 18.72
N ILE A 373 12.63 -11.61 19.11
CA ILE A 373 12.41 -12.28 20.41
C ILE A 373 12.93 -11.41 21.56
N GLY A 374 14.11 -10.82 21.41
CA GLY A 374 14.66 -9.89 22.39
C GLY A 374 13.73 -8.71 22.66
N ASN A 375 13.17 -8.10 21.62
CA ASN A 375 12.16 -7.04 21.75
C ASN A 375 10.87 -7.53 22.42
N LEU A 376 10.40 -8.74 22.08
CA LEU A 376 9.23 -9.32 22.74
C LEU A 376 9.47 -9.53 24.23
N LEU A 377 10.64 -10.07 24.60
CA LEU A 377 10.97 -10.35 25.99
C LEU A 377 11.26 -9.07 26.80
N SER A 378 11.83 -8.04 26.17
CA SER A 378 12.15 -6.77 26.84
C SER A 378 10.92 -6.05 27.41
N VAL A 379 9.73 -6.29 26.81
CA VAL A 379 8.47 -5.69 27.28
C VAL A 379 8.14 -6.11 28.71
N PHE A 380 8.47 -7.35 29.08
CA PHE A 380 8.16 -7.89 30.42
C PHE A 380 9.03 -7.27 31.52
N ASN A 381 10.10 -6.57 31.15
CA ASN A 381 10.89 -5.77 32.08
C ASN A 381 10.24 -4.42 32.42
N GLY A 382 9.24 -3.99 31.63
CA GLY A 382 8.49 -2.76 31.85
C GLY A 382 7.36 -2.93 32.88
N PRO A 383 6.91 -1.84 33.55
CA PRO A 383 5.90 -1.94 34.60
C PRO A 383 4.49 -2.28 34.09
N ASN A 384 4.16 -1.97 32.85
CA ASN A 384 2.77 -1.94 32.34
C ASN A 384 2.47 -3.04 31.30
N TRP A 385 3.24 -4.11 31.23
CA TRP A 385 3.04 -5.15 30.22
C TRP A 385 1.67 -5.85 30.26
N VAL A 386 1.00 -5.87 31.44
CA VAL A 386 -0.32 -6.51 31.56
C VAL A 386 -1.41 -5.70 30.87
N LEU A 387 -1.50 -4.40 31.14
CA LEU A 387 -2.53 -3.50 30.62
C LEU A 387 -2.04 -2.63 29.46
N GLY A 388 -0.75 -2.56 29.21
CA GLY A 388 -0.14 -1.68 28.22
C GLY A 388 -0.03 -0.22 28.69
N ASN A 389 0.64 0.59 27.86
CA ASN A 389 0.79 2.04 28.06
C ASN A 389 -0.25 2.87 27.29
N GLY A 390 -1.22 2.23 26.67
CA GLY A 390 -2.20 2.85 25.78
C GLY A 390 -1.80 2.75 24.31
N ILE A 391 -2.80 2.52 23.45
CA ILE A 391 -2.61 2.42 22.00
C ILE A 391 -1.99 3.72 21.46
N GLY A 392 -0.99 3.62 20.58
CA GLY A 392 -0.33 4.77 19.96
C GLY A 392 0.90 5.28 20.69
N THR A 393 1.23 4.74 21.87
CA THR A 393 2.40 5.18 22.63
C THR A 393 3.73 4.73 22.04
N ALA A 394 3.73 3.61 21.30
CA ALA A 394 4.88 3.11 20.52
C ALA A 394 4.62 3.13 18.99
N SER A 395 3.49 3.69 18.56
CA SER A 395 3.09 3.71 17.15
C SER A 395 3.84 4.74 16.33
N LEU A 396 3.89 4.49 15.01
CA LEU A 396 4.37 5.48 14.04
C LEU A 396 3.58 6.79 14.15
N GLY A 397 4.31 7.89 14.26
CA GLY A 397 3.71 9.23 14.35
C GLY A 397 3.56 9.77 15.78
N GLY A 398 3.94 9.04 16.82
CA GLY A 398 3.97 9.53 18.21
C GLY A 398 4.74 10.84 18.38
N GLN A 399 5.75 11.08 17.56
CA GLN A 399 6.48 12.35 17.45
C GLN A 399 5.58 13.56 17.14
N TYR A 400 4.51 13.38 16.36
CA TYR A 400 3.57 14.50 16.07
C TYR A 400 2.74 14.83 17.29
N VAL A 401 2.33 13.82 18.06
CA VAL A 401 1.63 14.05 19.33
C VAL A 401 2.56 14.74 20.32
N ALA A 402 3.79 14.25 20.48
CA ALA A 402 4.79 14.86 21.35
C ALA A 402 5.00 16.34 21.03
N LYS A 403 5.12 16.68 19.73
CA LYS A 403 5.25 18.08 19.27
C LYS A 403 4.01 18.93 19.62
N VAL A 404 2.80 18.38 19.45
CA VAL A 404 1.54 19.12 19.74
C VAL A 404 1.39 19.40 21.23
N ILE A 405 1.76 18.42 22.08
CA ILE A 405 1.64 18.57 23.55
C ILE A 405 2.86 19.23 24.19
N GLY A 406 3.89 19.57 23.42
CA GLY A 406 5.12 20.19 23.92
C GLY A 406 5.94 19.29 24.86
N ARG A 407 5.91 17.96 24.67
CA ARG A 407 6.64 16.98 25.47
C ARG A 407 7.69 16.24 24.63
N PRO A 408 8.73 15.66 25.27
CA PRO A 408 9.67 14.80 24.55
C PRO A 408 8.97 13.57 23.98
N ILE A 409 9.56 12.99 22.93
CA ILE A 409 9.08 11.75 22.33
C ILE A 409 9.11 10.64 23.36
N LEU A 410 8.00 9.92 23.52
CA LEU A 410 7.90 8.81 24.44
C LEU A 410 8.76 7.64 23.93
N ASN A 411 9.72 7.22 24.71
CA ASN A 411 10.49 6.00 24.45
C ASN A 411 9.95 4.87 25.33
N VAL A 412 9.23 3.93 24.73
CA VAL A 412 8.63 2.78 25.43
C VAL A 412 9.63 1.60 25.48
N GLY A 413 10.83 1.76 24.91
CA GLY A 413 11.90 0.75 24.94
C GLY A 413 11.66 -0.46 24.05
N VAL A 414 10.60 -0.45 23.21
CA VAL A 414 10.23 -1.54 22.32
C VAL A 414 10.01 -0.97 20.92
N GLU A 415 10.79 -1.43 19.98
CA GLU A 415 10.77 -0.86 18.65
C GLU A 415 9.95 -1.68 17.65
N GLU A 416 9.72 -3.00 17.88
CA GLU A 416 9.23 -3.87 16.78
C GLU A 416 8.33 -5.02 17.23
N GLY A 417 7.53 -5.52 16.30
CA GLY A 417 6.83 -6.78 16.35
C GLY A 417 5.69 -6.88 17.38
N TYR A 418 5.53 -8.06 17.90
CA TYR A 418 4.48 -8.35 18.91
C TYR A 418 4.78 -7.68 20.27
N GLY A 419 6.02 -7.36 20.54
CA GLY A 419 6.39 -6.57 21.71
C GLY A 419 5.71 -5.22 21.75
N THR A 420 5.61 -4.52 20.62
CA THR A 420 4.89 -3.25 20.51
C THR A 420 3.39 -3.41 20.83
N LEU A 421 2.75 -4.52 20.41
CA LEU A 421 1.34 -4.77 20.75
C LEU A 421 1.14 -4.92 22.25
N ILE A 422 2.05 -5.63 22.93
CA ILE A 422 2.01 -5.76 24.40
C ILE A 422 2.27 -4.41 25.06
N ALA A 423 3.29 -3.70 24.61
CA ALA A 423 3.65 -2.40 25.16
C ALA A 423 2.51 -1.36 25.05
N GLU A 424 1.76 -1.40 23.96
CA GLU A 424 0.62 -0.48 23.73
C GLU A 424 -0.68 -0.97 24.37
N MET A 425 -1.05 -2.24 24.19
CA MET A 425 -2.40 -2.73 24.48
C MET A 425 -2.44 -3.89 25.49
N GLY A 426 -1.29 -4.24 26.07
CA GLY A 426 -1.18 -5.29 27.07
C GLY A 426 -1.08 -6.71 26.50
N ILE A 427 -0.90 -7.68 27.40
CA ILE A 427 -0.64 -9.08 27.05
C ILE A 427 -1.73 -9.75 26.22
N VAL A 428 -2.96 -9.27 26.28
CA VAL A 428 -4.11 -9.79 25.52
C VAL A 428 -4.02 -9.42 24.04
N ALA A 429 -3.32 -8.34 23.69
CA ALA A 429 -3.28 -7.80 22.34
C ALA A 429 -2.68 -8.75 21.30
N PRO A 430 -1.52 -9.40 21.49
CA PRO A 430 -0.99 -10.37 20.53
C PRO A 430 -1.92 -11.56 20.30
N PHE A 431 -2.62 -12.02 21.34
CA PHE A 431 -3.59 -13.11 21.21
C PHE A 431 -4.76 -12.71 20.31
N LEU A 432 -5.37 -11.56 20.55
CA LEU A 432 -6.46 -11.06 19.70
C LEU A 432 -5.96 -10.71 18.29
N TRP A 433 -4.73 -10.23 18.16
CA TRP A 433 -4.09 -10.02 16.86
C TRP A 433 -4.01 -11.32 16.05
N ILE A 434 -3.47 -12.37 16.64
CA ILE A 434 -3.35 -13.68 15.99
C ILE A 434 -4.74 -14.23 15.66
N LEU A 435 -5.71 -14.09 16.55
CA LEU A 435 -7.06 -14.62 16.36
C LEU A 435 -7.77 -14.01 15.15
N TRP A 436 -7.80 -12.67 15.01
CA TRP A 436 -8.48 -12.04 13.87
C TRP A 436 -7.68 -12.21 12.57
N THR A 437 -6.35 -12.16 12.64
CA THR A 437 -5.51 -12.35 11.44
C THR A 437 -5.60 -13.78 10.91
N ALA A 438 -5.61 -14.79 11.79
CA ALA A 438 -5.83 -16.18 11.43
C ALA A 438 -7.21 -16.39 10.79
N ALA A 439 -8.26 -15.79 11.37
CA ALA A 439 -9.61 -15.87 10.81
C ALA A 439 -9.66 -15.23 9.40
N LEU A 440 -9.03 -14.06 9.22
CA LEU A 440 -8.95 -13.39 7.91
C LEU A 440 -8.21 -14.26 6.89
N VAL A 441 -7.03 -14.78 7.25
CA VAL A 441 -6.22 -15.61 6.36
C VAL A 441 -6.94 -16.92 6.02
N TYR A 442 -7.57 -17.57 7.00
CA TYR A 442 -8.35 -18.79 6.78
C TYR A 442 -9.51 -18.56 5.80
N CYS A 443 -10.31 -17.50 6.03
CA CYS A 443 -11.42 -17.15 5.14
C CYS A 443 -10.92 -16.77 3.74
N SER A 444 -9.82 -15.99 3.65
CA SER A 444 -9.21 -15.59 2.38
C SER A 444 -8.69 -16.80 1.60
N TRP A 445 -8.06 -17.76 2.28
CA TRP A 445 -7.63 -19.01 1.67
C TRP A 445 -8.79 -19.82 1.12
N GLY A 446 -9.92 -19.86 1.84
CA GLY A 446 -11.17 -20.45 1.36
C GLY A 446 -11.64 -19.84 0.03
N VAL A 447 -11.51 -18.51 -0.13
CA VAL A 447 -11.83 -17.82 -1.40
C VAL A 447 -10.85 -18.21 -2.50
N VAL A 448 -9.54 -18.22 -2.21
CA VAL A 448 -8.50 -18.62 -3.19
C VAL A 448 -8.72 -20.03 -3.69
N ARG A 449 -9.05 -20.97 -2.79
CA ARG A 449 -9.36 -22.38 -3.15
C ARG A 449 -10.57 -22.48 -4.08
N ARG A 450 -11.64 -21.70 -3.83
CA ARG A 450 -12.85 -21.67 -4.70
C ARG A 450 -12.55 -21.11 -6.09
N LEU A 451 -11.57 -20.22 -6.19
CA LEU A 451 -11.15 -19.61 -7.46
C LEU A 451 -10.08 -20.43 -8.20
N ARG A 452 -9.65 -21.57 -7.65
CA ARG A 452 -8.72 -22.47 -8.33
C ARG A 452 -9.27 -22.88 -9.69
N GLN A 453 -8.40 -22.98 -10.70
CA GLN A 453 -8.74 -23.25 -12.10
C GLN A 453 -9.64 -22.18 -12.74
N THR A 454 -9.69 -20.98 -12.17
CA THR A 454 -10.34 -19.83 -12.80
C THR A 454 -9.31 -18.76 -13.22
N ARG A 455 -9.73 -17.85 -14.09
CA ARG A 455 -8.89 -16.72 -14.53
C ARG A 455 -8.50 -15.77 -13.40
N PHE A 456 -9.28 -15.73 -12.32
CA PHE A 456 -9.05 -14.87 -11.17
C PHE A 456 -8.03 -15.42 -10.17
N PHE A 457 -7.67 -16.70 -10.29
CA PHE A 457 -6.77 -17.35 -9.33
C PHE A 457 -5.44 -16.62 -9.12
N PRO A 458 -4.71 -16.15 -10.16
CA PRO A 458 -3.43 -15.47 -9.95
C PRO A 458 -3.54 -14.22 -9.09
N ILE A 459 -4.54 -13.37 -9.34
CA ILE A 459 -4.73 -12.16 -8.54
C ILE A 459 -5.27 -12.47 -7.14
N ALA A 460 -6.15 -13.47 -7.01
CA ALA A 460 -6.65 -13.90 -5.71
C ALA A 460 -5.51 -14.43 -4.82
N LEU A 461 -4.62 -15.26 -5.38
CA LEU A 461 -3.45 -15.79 -4.68
C LEU A 461 -2.47 -14.67 -4.30
N ALA A 462 -2.24 -13.69 -5.19
CA ALA A 462 -1.37 -12.56 -4.90
C ALA A 462 -1.91 -11.68 -3.75
N ILE A 463 -3.21 -11.39 -3.74
CA ILE A 463 -3.84 -10.64 -2.65
C ILE A 463 -3.75 -11.41 -1.33
N PHE A 464 -4.05 -12.69 -1.34
CA PHE A 464 -3.91 -13.57 -0.17
C PHE A 464 -2.48 -13.56 0.35
N TRP A 465 -1.49 -13.73 -0.55
CA TRP A 465 -0.08 -13.77 -0.21
C TRP A 465 0.41 -12.46 0.41
N PHE A 466 0.00 -11.31 -0.15
CA PHE A 466 0.29 -10.01 0.42
C PHE A 466 -0.29 -9.87 1.84
N ALA A 467 -1.55 -10.24 2.03
CA ALA A 467 -2.18 -10.20 3.36
C ALA A 467 -1.45 -11.10 4.37
N PHE A 468 -1.08 -12.32 3.96
CA PHE A 468 -0.31 -13.24 4.80
C PHE A 468 1.06 -12.67 5.18
N LEU A 469 1.83 -12.18 4.20
CA LEU A 469 3.15 -11.60 4.47
C LEU A 469 3.07 -10.39 5.41
N LEU A 470 2.13 -9.48 5.16
CA LEU A 470 1.98 -8.27 5.96
C LEU A 470 1.60 -8.60 7.40
N LEU A 471 0.64 -9.52 7.61
CA LEU A 471 0.07 -9.80 8.93
C LEU A 471 0.93 -10.72 9.79
N TYR A 472 1.84 -11.49 9.20
CA TYR A 472 2.68 -12.45 9.93
C TYR A 472 4.18 -12.11 9.80
N PRO A 473 4.91 -12.46 8.71
CA PRO A 473 6.36 -12.26 8.70
C PRO A 473 6.77 -10.79 8.85
N MET A 474 6.08 -9.87 8.17
CA MET A 474 6.44 -8.45 8.24
C MET A 474 6.07 -7.85 9.61
N THR A 475 4.92 -8.25 10.20
CA THR A 475 4.53 -7.81 11.55
C THR A 475 5.40 -8.42 12.63
N TYR A 476 5.86 -9.66 12.46
CA TYR A 476 6.82 -10.29 13.37
C TYR A 476 8.14 -9.52 13.41
N GLY A 477 8.66 -9.10 12.25
CA GLY A 477 9.84 -8.25 12.15
C GLY A 477 9.59 -6.78 12.51
N GLY A 478 8.34 -6.29 12.44
CA GLY A 478 8.01 -4.92 12.79
C GLY A 478 6.54 -4.55 12.52
N ILE A 479 5.80 -4.19 13.58
CA ILE A 479 4.40 -3.74 13.46
C ILE A 479 4.27 -2.50 12.57
N ALA A 480 5.35 -1.73 12.41
CA ALA A 480 5.42 -0.57 11.54
C ALA A 480 5.02 -0.88 10.08
N ALA A 481 5.20 -2.12 9.62
CA ALA A 481 4.75 -2.54 8.30
C ALA A 481 3.23 -2.47 8.15
N TYR A 482 2.48 -2.91 9.17
CA TYR A 482 1.02 -2.79 9.22
C TYR A 482 0.58 -1.36 9.50
N GLN A 483 1.27 -0.63 10.36
CA GLN A 483 0.98 0.76 10.70
C GLN A 483 1.27 1.74 9.54
N ASN A 484 2.05 1.32 8.52
CA ASN A 484 2.22 2.09 7.30
C ASN A 484 0.88 2.26 6.60
N TYR A 485 0.42 3.49 6.47
CA TYR A 485 -0.90 3.83 5.94
C TYR A 485 -1.14 3.28 4.52
N ILE A 486 -0.11 3.16 3.70
CA ILE A 486 -0.21 2.59 2.35
C ILE A 486 -0.53 1.10 2.44
N ASN A 487 0.29 0.34 3.18
CA ASN A 487 0.08 -1.09 3.34
C ASN A 487 -1.26 -1.40 3.99
N ASN A 488 -1.64 -0.62 5.01
CA ASN A 488 -2.91 -0.78 5.72
C ASN A 488 -4.10 -0.50 4.80
N ALA A 489 -4.09 0.62 4.08
CA ALA A 489 -5.15 0.95 3.12
C ALA A 489 -5.27 -0.10 2.00
N TYR A 490 -4.13 -0.53 1.43
CA TYR A 490 -4.12 -1.58 0.41
C TYR A 490 -4.54 -2.94 0.95
N LEU A 491 -4.15 -3.33 2.17
CA LEU A 491 -4.60 -4.57 2.79
C LEU A 491 -6.13 -4.67 2.78
N TRP A 492 -6.78 -3.67 3.36
CA TRP A 492 -8.23 -3.69 3.50
C TRP A 492 -8.94 -3.56 2.15
N LEU A 493 -8.44 -2.71 1.26
CA LEU A 493 -8.95 -2.59 -0.10
C LEU A 493 -8.89 -3.93 -0.84
N LEU A 494 -7.72 -4.56 -0.85
CA LEU A 494 -7.47 -5.81 -1.57
C LEU A 494 -8.24 -6.99 -0.96
N VAL A 495 -8.38 -7.04 0.35
CA VAL A 495 -9.26 -8.02 1.03
C VAL A 495 -10.70 -7.87 0.52
N GLY A 496 -11.23 -6.64 0.44
CA GLY A 496 -12.55 -6.41 -0.14
C GLY A 496 -12.66 -6.90 -1.59
N ILE A 497 -11.67 -6.60 -2.42
CA ILE A 497 -11.60 -7.07 -3.80
C ILE A 497 -11.57 -8.60 -3.84
N LEU A 498 -10.75 -9.25 -3.02
CA LEU A 498 -10.63 -10.72 -2.97
C LEU A 498 -11.99 -11.39 -2.75
N PHE A 499 -12.74 -10.94 -1.76
CA PHE A 499 -14.06 -11.50 -1.44
C PHE A 499 -15.12 -11.19 -2.50
N ARG A 500 -14.89 -10.22 -3.39
CA ARG A 500 -15.77 -9.89 -4.52
C ARG A 500 -15.55 -10.81 -5.72
N LEU A 501 -14.34 -11.31 -5.96
CA LEU A 501 -13.99 -12.09 -7.16
C LEU A 501 -14.88 -13.31 -7.42
N PRO A 502 -15.30 -14.12 -6.41
CA PRO A 502 -16.19 -15.26 -6.65
C PRO A 502 -17.55 -14.87 -7.25
N GLU A 503 -18.12 -13.74 -6.82
CA GLU A 503 -19.39 -13.26 -7.37
C GLU A 503 -19.26 -12.80 -8.83
N ILE A 504 -18.13 -12.12 -9.15
CA ILE A 504 -17.84 -11.74 -10.53
C ILE A 504 -17.68 -12.97 -11.41
N HIS A 505 -17.00 -14.01 -10.87
CA HIS A 505 -16.85 -15.27 -11.61
C HIS A 505 -18.20 -15.92 -11.88
N ALA A 506 -19.09 -16.01 -10.90
CA ALA A 506 -20.41 -16.61 -11.04
C ALA A 506 -21.35 -15.82 -11.96
N SER A 507 -21.21 -14.49 -12.02
CA SER A 507 -22.06 -13.63 -12.85
C SER A 507 -21.63 -13.54 -14.33
N THR A 508 -20.42 -14.03 -14.66
CA THR A 508 -19.92 -14.02 -16.04
C THR A 508 -20.22 -15.37 -16.69
N PRO A 509 -21.10 -15.46 -17.70
CA PRO A 509 -21.34 -16.70 -18.42
C PRO A 509 -20.01 -17.25 -18.97
N ASN A 510 -19.85 -18.56 -18.97
CA ASN A 510 -18.65 -19.25 -19.45
C ASN A 510 -18.37 -18.94 -20.92
N LEU A 511 -17.76 -17.78 -21.20
CA LEU A 511 -17.26 -17.40 -22.53
C LEU A 511 -16.21 -18.40 -23.07
N LEU A 512 -15.71 -19.29 -22.19
CA LEU A 512 -14.80 -20.36 -22.57
C LEU A 512 -15.52 -21.60 -23.14
N GLN A 513 -16.83 -21.74 -22.91
CA GLN A 513 -17.64 -22.83 -23.49
C GLN A 513 -18.38 -22.41 -24.77
N ALA A 514 -18.51 -21.13 -25.03
CA ALA A 514 -19.16 -20.59 -26.23
C ALA A 514 -18.16 -20.32 -27.38
N ALA A 515 -17.09 -21.09 -27.52
CA ALA A 515 -16.40 -21.15 -28.80
C ALA A 515 -17.30 -21.95 -29.76
N PRO A 516 -17.90 -21.36 -30.80
CA PRO A 516 -18.70 -22.13 -31.72
C PRO A 516 -17.83 -23.25 -32.29
N ALA A 517 -18.32 -24.49 -32.16
CA ALA A 517 -17.79 -25.58 -32.95
C ALA A 517 -17.74 -25.09 -34.41
N LYS A 518 -16.53 -24.87 -34.92
CA LYS A 518 -16.35 -24.64 -36.35
C LYS A 518 -16.94 -25.84 -37.03
N THR A 519 -18.16 -25.68 -37.52
CA THR A 519 -18.79 -26.56 -38.48
C THR A 519 -17.79 -26.70 -39.62
N ARG A 520 -17.09 -27.82 -39.65
CA ARG A 520 -16.38 -28.26 -40.84
C ARG A 520 -17.45 -28.50 -41.91
N ALA A 521 -17.75 -27.46 -42.70
CA ALA A 521 -18.40 -27.67 -43.96
C ALA A 521 -17.48 -28.64 -44.75
N ARG A 522 -17.87 -29.89 -44.81
CA ARG A 522 -17.41 -30.85 -45.82
C ARG A 522 -17.85 -30.31 -47.17
N GLY A 523 -16.94 -29.61 -47.82
CA GLY A 523 -17.03 -29.41 -49.25
C GLY A 523 -16.92 -30.76 -49.93
N GLY A 524 -18.07 -31.34 -50.28
CA GLY A 524 -18.12 -32.47 -51.20
C GLY A 524 -17.73 -31.97 -52.60
N PHE A 525 -16.60 -32.36 -53.09
CA PHE A 525 -16.33 -32.37 -54.53
C PHE A 525 -17.21 -33.45 -55.13
N GLN A 526 -18.18 -33.06 -55.93
CA GLN A 526 -18.78 -33.89 -56.95
C GLN A 526 -18.14 -33.57 -58.28
N PHE A 527 -17.82 -34.62 -59.04
CA PHE A 527 -17.28 -34.60 -60.40
C PHE A 527 -18.24 -33.99 -61.37
#